data_bba3acaa95d9b950f4d6ea5f6fed5f6b
#
_entry.id   bba3acaa95d9b950f4d6ea5f6fed5f6b
#
_cell.length_a   1.000
_cell.length_b   1.000
_cell.length_c   1.000
_cell.angle_alpha   90.00
_cell.angle_beta   90.00
_cell.angle_gamma   90.00
#
_symmetry.space_group_name_H-M   'P 1'
#
loop_
_entity.id
_entity.type
_entity.pdbx_description
1 polymer ?
#
loop_
_entity_poly.entity_id
_entity_poly.type
_entity_poly.pdbx_seq_one_letter_code
_entity_poly.pdbx_strand_id
1 'polypeptide(L)'
;HQQPLKRELSELDSLFRTIPKTHVVLLSGESDRITKSSALLSFSFSDNVSCLLEPSGSFFFDEIRTEIWEEPIRAFPRCRDESSRILLASCSKKNPFPEDSSFLSSLPFCYAALGGSERRREMGERRIVFPASPEPLSPRESGEHGVYLGELDPGTGDLMKLRFLPIARRRYVPLQVTVNQRTREEALLRLLSERMEEHGKERIYRIRIRGKRRPEQSFSLDSLRERFPIAELLDESKPDYDLGALCREHSSDLIGFYIRSFLMEDKEERSE
;
A
#
# COMPACT_ATOMS: atom_id res chain seq x y z
N HIS A 1 -11.52 -0.05 -12.52
CA HIS A 1 -11.13 -1.46 -12.34
C HIS A 1 -11.47 -2.17 -13.64
N GLN A 2 -10.47 -2.54 -14.41
CA GLN A 2 -10.64 -3.29 -15.65
C GLN A 2 -10.14 -4.71 -15.39
N GLN A 3 -10.95 -5.69 -15.75
CA GLN A 3 -10.49 -7.09 -15.77
C GLN A 3 -9.35 -7.24 -16.80
N PRO A 4 -8.40 -8.14 -16.57
CA PRO A 4 -7.28 -8.34 -17.49
C PRO A 4 -7.79 -8.72 -18.87
N LEU A 5 -7.17 -8.13 -19.89
CA LEU A 5 -7.47 -8.44 -21.28
C LEU A 5 -6.73 -9.71 -21.70
N LYS A 6 -7.25 -10.44 -22.69
CA LYS A 6 -6.58 -11.64 -23.24
C LYS A 6 -5.14 -11.38 -23.66
N ARG A 7 -4.84 -10.20 -24.18
CA ARG A 7 -3.48 -9.81 -24.55
C ARG A 7 -2.55 -9.75 -23.34
N GLU A 8 -3.00 -9.15 -22.25
CA GLU A 8 -2.22 -9.05 -21.00
C GLU A 8 -1.97 -10.43 -20.39
N LEU A 9 -2.97 -11.33 -20.45
CA LEU A 9 -2.81 -12.72 -20.02
C LEU A 9 -1.80 -13.48 -20.89
N SER A 10 -1.78 -13.23 -22.22
CA SER A 10 -0.79 -13.83 -23.11
C SER A 10 0.62 -13.33 -22.85
N GLU A 11 0.77 -12.04 -22.56
CA GLU A 11 2.08 -11.46 -22.18
C GLU A 11 2.56 -12.05 -20.86
N LEU A 12 1.66 -12.21 -19.88
CA LEU A 12 1.97 -12.83 -18.59
C LEU A 12 2.36 -14.31 -18.74
N ASP A 13 1.61 -15.09 -19.52
CA ASP A 13 1.91 -16.49 -19.80
C ASP A 13 3.29 -16.64 -20.49
N SER A 14 3.61 -15.74 -21.39
CA SER A 14 4.92 -15.73 -22.05
C SER A 14 6.06 -15.55 -21.07
N LEU A 15 5.88 -14.73 -20.02
CA LEU A 15 6.85 -14.58 -18.95
C LEU A 15 6.96 -15.85 -18.09
N PHE A 16 5.84 -16.49 -17.74
CA PHE A 16 5.86 -17.73 -16.96
C PHE A 16 6.52 -18.90 -17.70
N ARG A 17 6.40 -18.94 -19.02
CA ARG A 17 7.13 -19.93 -19.86
C ARG A 17 8.65 -19.80 -19.79
N THR A 18 9.18 -18.63 -19.39
CA THR A 18 10.64 -18.47 -19.19
C THR A 18 11.15 -19.17 -17.94
N ILE A 19 10.26 -19.60 -17.03
CA ILE A 19 10.57 -20.27 -15.78
C ILE A 19 9.84 -21.63 -15.66
N PRO A 20 10.03 -22.56 -16.61
CA PRO A 20 9.21 -23.77 -16.71
C PRO A 20 9.33 -24.73 -15.52
N LYS A 21 10.40 -24.63 -14.73
CA LYS A 21 10.62 -25.43 -13.52
C LYS A 21 9.92 -24.86 -12.28
N THR A 22 9.36 -23.66 -12.38
CA THR A 22 8.65 -22.99 -11.29
C THR A 22 7.16 -23.16 -11.51
N HIS A 23 6.47 -23.76 -10.56
CA HIS A 23 5.00 -23.78 -10.60
C HIS A 23 4.46 -22.46 -10.09
N VAL A 24 3.55 -21.85 -10.86
CA VAL A 24 2.93 -20.56 -10.57
C VAL A 24 1.47 -20.82 -10.19
N VAL A 25 1.06 -20.33 -9.04
CA VAL A 25 -0.34 -20.37 -8.59
C VAL A 25 -0.90 -18.96 -8.59
N LEU A 26 -1.95 -18.74 -9.36
CA LEU A 26 -2.63 -17.45 -9.50
C LEU A 26 -3.96 -17.47 -8.76
N LEU A 27 -4.20 -16.43 -7.99
CA LEU A 27 -5.44 -16.17 -7.27
C LEU A 27 -6.04 -14.84 -7.75
N SER A 28 -7.35 -14.81 -8.03
CA SER A 28 -8.05 -13.58 -8.37
C SER A 28 -8.23 -12.67 -7.15
N GLY A 29 -7.96 -11.37 -7.32
CA GLY A 29 -8.26 -10.36 -6.30
C GLY A 29 -9.72 -9.86 -6.35
N GLU A 30 -10.09 -9.00 -5.38
CA GLU A 30 -11.45 -8.40 -5.34
C GLU A 30 -11.75 -7.58 -6.60
N SER A 31 -10.73 -6.87 -7.14
CA SER A 31 -10.87 -6.08 -8.38
C SER A 31 -10.97 -6.93 -9.64
N ASP A 32 -10.42 -8.14 -9.58
CA ASP A 32 -10.36 -9.08 -10.72
C ASP A 32 -11.35 -10.23 -10.55
N ARG A 33 -12.39 -9.99 -9.73
CA ARG A 33 -13.38 -11.00 -9.41
C ARG A 33 -13.91 -11.70 -10.66
N ILE A 34 -13.84 -13.02 -10.64
CA ILE A 34 -14.25 -13.85 -11.76
C ILE A 34 -15.75 -13.72 -12.01
N THR A 35 -16.10 -13.37 -13.22
CA THR A 35 -17.47 -13.31 -13.75
C THR A 35 -17.55 -14.17 -15.00
N LYS A 36 -18.75 -14.49 -15.46
CA LYS A 36 -18.96 -15.28 -16.69
C LYS A 36 -18.26 -14.72 -17.92
N SER A 37 -17.95 -13.42 -17.92
CA SER A 37 -17.26 -12.71 -19.01
C SER A 37 -15.76 -12.55 -18.79
N SER A 38 -15.21 -13.05 -17.68
CA SER A 38 -13.78 -12.91 -17.36
C SER A 38 -12.92 -13.66 -18.37
N ALA A 39 -11.93 -12.98 -18.91
CA ALA A 39 -10.97 -13.57 -19.83
C ALA A 39 -10.19 -14.74 -19.21
N LEU A 40 -9.98 -14.70 -17.90
CA LEU A 40 -9.34 -15.77 -17.12
C LEU A 40 -10.03 -17.13 -17.26
N LEU A 41 -11.39 -17.17 -17.37
CA LEU A 41 -12.13 -18.43 -17.56
C LEU A 41 -11.90 -19.10 -18.91
N SER A 42 -11.56 -18.32 -19.93
CA SER A 42 -11.38 -18.79 -21.30
C SER A 42 -9.94 -18.83 -21.76
N PHE A 43 -9.00 -18.45 -20.88
CA PHE A 43 -7.59 -18.42 -21.19
C PHE A 43 -6.90 -19.69 -20.66
N SER A 44 -6.14 -20.34 -21.53
CA SER A 44 -5.34 -21.51 -21.18
C SER A 44 -3.89 -21.08 -20.97
N PHE A 45 -3.45 -21.12 -19.73
CA PHE A 45 -2.05 -20.90 -19.39
C PHE A 45 -1.18 -22.12 -19.74
N SER A 46 0.13 -21.94 -19.73
CA SER A 46 1.11 -23.00 -19.84
C SER A 46 1.04 -23.97 -18.66
N ASP A 47 1.59 -25.18 -18.83
CA ASP A 47 1.45 -26.31 -17.89
C ASP A 47 2.00 -26.01 -16.47
N ASN A 48 2.94 -25.06 -16.36
CA ASN A 48 3.50 -24.66 -15.07
C ASN A 48 2.67 -23.58 -14.35
N VAL A 49 1.45 -23.26 -14.82
CA VAL A 49 0.59 -22.23 -14.21
C VAL A 49 -0.77 -22.83 -13.85
N SER A 50 -1.15 -22.70 -12.59
CA SER A 50 -2.47 -23.06 -12.09
C SER A 50 -3.23 -21.84 -11.61
N CYS A 51 -4.48 -21.69 -12.03
CA CYS A 51 -5.36 -20.63 -11.57
C CYS A 51 -6.39 -21.20 -10.59
N LEU A 52 -6.46 -20.60 -9.39
CA LEU A 52 -7.54 -20.82 -8.44
C LEU A 52 -8.73 -19.96 -8.87
N LEU A 53 -9.70 -20.56 -9.51
CA LEU A 53 -10.84 -19.88 -10.13
C LEU A 53 -12.14 -20.02 -9.33
N GLU A 54 -12.21 -21.00 -8.43
CA GLU A 54 -13.38 -21.29 -7.61
C GLU A 54 -13.09 -21.05 -6.13
N PRO A 55 -14.03 -20.43 -5.39
CA PRO A 55 -13.91 -20.33 -3.94
C PRO A 55 -13.78 -21.72 -3.31
N SER A 56 -12.80 -21.89 -2.43
CA SER A 56 -12.48 -23.16 -1.77
C SER A 56 -11.81 -24.21 -2.66
N GLY A 57 -11.13 -23.78 -3.72
CA GLY A 57 -10.26 -24.66 -4.50
C GLY A 57 -8.98 -25.02 -3.75
N SER A 58 -8.42 -26.20 -4.01
CA SER A 58 -7.08 -26.54 -3.54
C SER A 58 -6.29 -27.24 -4.63
N PHE A 59 -4.95 -27.03 -4.58
CA PHE A 59 -3.98 -27.79 -5.37
C PHE A 59 -3.07 -28.57 -4.45
N PHE A 60 -2.88 -29.83 -4.74
CA PHE A 60 -1.93 -30.68 -4.04
C PHE A 60 -0.69 -30.93 -4.89
N PHE A 61 0.47 -30.65 -4.34
CA PHE A 61 1.76 -30.92 -4.95
C PHE A 61 2.36 -32.17 -4.31
N ASP A 62 2.25 -33.30 -4.99
CA ASP A 62 2.70 -34.61 -4.49
C ASP A 62 4.21 -34.62 -4.17
N GLU A 63 5.01 -33.97 -5.00
CA GLU A 63 6.48 -33.95 -4.88
C GLU A 63 6.99 -33.34 -3.58
N ILE A 64 6.27 -32.33 -3.05
CA ILE A 64 6.61 -31.62 -1.83
C ILE A 64 5.58 -31.83 -0.73
N ARG A 65 4.59 -32.70 -0.95
CA ARG A 65 3.48 -33.00 -0.03
C ARG A 65 2.79 -31.74 0.51
N THR A 66 2.62 -30.73 -0.34
CA THR A 66 2.09 -29.44 0.06
C THR A 66 0.74 -29.18 -0.62
N GLU A 67 -0.24 -28.80 0.17
CA GLU A 67 -1.55 -28.36 -0.31
C GLU A 67 -1.66 -26.84 -0.24
N ILE A 68 -2.02 -26.23 -1.38
CA ILE A 68 -2.28 -24.78 -1.48
C ILE A 68 -3.78 -24.58 -1.59
N TRP A 69 -4.33 -23.77 -0.73
CA TRP A 69 -5.75 -23.50 -0.66
C TRP A 69 -6.10 -22.08 -1.03
N GLU A 70 -7.21 -21.93 -1.72
CA GLU A 70 -7.98 -20.71 -1.79
C GLU A 70 -9.12 -20.75 -0.77
N GLU A 71 -9.39 -19.65 -0.10
CA GLU A 71 -10.33 -19.47 0.96
C GLU A 71 -11.80 -19.37 0.54
N PRO A 72 -12.77 -19.69 1.47
CA PRO A 72 -13.17 -18.78 2.54
C PRO A 72 -12.78 -19.27 3.95
N ILE A 73 -12.20 -18.36 4.74
CA ILE A 73 -11.66 -18.50 6.11
C ILE A 73 -12.65 -19.16 7.12
N ARG A 74 -13.88 -19.38 6.76
CA ARG A 74 -14.95 -19.84 7.68
C ARG A 74 -15.13 -21.34 7.80
N ALA A 75 -14.53 -22.13 6.93
CA ALA A 75 -14.66 -23.58 6.97
C ALA A 75 -13.40 -24.25 6.41
N PHE A 76 -12.46 -24.55 7.28
CA PHE A 76 -11.27 -25.32 6.89
C PHE A 76 -11.70 -26.77 6.56
N PRO A 77 -11.42 -27.28 5.33
CA PRO A 77 -11.66 -28.67 5.05
C PRO A 77 -10.83 -29.56 5.96
N ARG A 78 -11.32 -30.79 6.20
CA ARG A 78 -10.53 -31.81 6.87
C ARG A 78 -9.33 -32.16 5.99
N CYS A 79 -8.18 -32.04 6.56
CA CYS A 79 -6.90 -32.18 5.88
C CYS A 79 -6.56 -33.62 5.52
N ARG A 80 -5.81 -33.81 4.44
CA ARG A 80 -5.04 -35.04 4.27
C ARG A 80 -3.99 -35.05 5.39
N ASP A 81 -3.92 -36.14 6.16
CA ASP A 81 -2.99 -36.26 7.27
C ASP A 81 -1.55 -36.10 6.77
N GLU A 82 -0.71 -35.38 7.54
CA GLU A 82 0.73 -35.19 7.32
C GLU A 82 1.15 -34.32 6.12
N SER A 83 0.28 -33.52 5.52
CA SER A 83 0.69 -32.57 4.47
C SER A 83 0.91 -31.16 5.04
N SER A 84 1.91 -30.49 4.50
CA SER A 84 2.11 -29.04 4.71
C SER A 84 1.00 -28.26 4.04
N ARG A 85 0.67 -27.14 4.57
CA ARG A 85 -0.42 -26.30 4.02
C ARG A 85 0.00 -24.88 3.87
N ILE A 86 -0.30 -24.35 2.70
CA ILE A 86 -0.15 -22.94 2.39
C ILE A 86 -1.54 -22.38 2.09
N LEU A 87 -1.90 -21.31 2.78
CA LEU A 87 -3.11 -20.57 2.47
C LEU A 87 -2.76 -19.42 1.50
N LEU A 88 -3.50 -19.35 0.41
CA LEU A 88 -3.58 -18.15 -0.42
C LEU A 88 -4.95 -17.52 -0.26
N ALA A 89 -5.03 -16.26 0.08
CA ALA A 89 -6.31 -15.57 0.19
C ALA A 89 -6.22 -14.11 -0.26
N SER A 90 -7.32 -13.60 -0.80
CA SER A 90 -7.48 -12.19 -1.11
C SER A 90 -8.39 -11.54 -0.07
N CYS A 91 -7.83 -10.61 0.70
CA CYS A 91 -8.56 -9.87 1.72
C CYS A 91 -9.04 -8.52 1.18
N SER A 92 -10.14 -8.04 1.71
CA SER A 92 -10.67 -6.72 1.36
C SER A 92 -11.21 -6.01 2.59
N LYS A 93 -11.59 -4.74 2.44
CA LYS A 93 -12.26 -4.00 3.53
C LYS A 93 -13.60 -4.65 3.94
N LYS A 94 -14.26 -5.35 3.01
CA LYS A 94 -15.53 -6.04 3.25
C LYS A 94 -15.33 -7.42 3.85
N ASN A 95 -14.19 -8.04 3.58
CA ASN A 95 -13.80 -9.36 4.08
C ASN A 95 -12.37 -9.28 4.64
N PRO A 96 -12.15 -8.61 5.78
CA PRO A 96 -10.83 -8.50 6.40
C PRO A 96 -10.39 -9.85 6.96
N PHE A 97 -9.08 -10.08 6.95
CA PHE A 97 -8.52 -11.22 7.64
C PHE A 97 -8.61 -10.99 9.17
N PRO A 98 -9.08 -11.98 9.94
CA PRO A 98 -9.16 -11.86 11.39
C PRO A 98 -7.78 -11.64 12.02
N GLU A 99 -7.68 -10.69 12.95
CA GLU A 99 -6.41 -10.32 13.62
C GLU A 99 -6.34 -10.89 15.05
N ASP A 100 -7.30 -11.69 15.46
CA ASP A 100 -7.31 -12.32 16.78
C ASP A 100 -6.16 -13.34 16.91
N SER A 101 -5.33 -13.17 17.93
CA SER A 101 -4.15 -14.00 18.14
C SER A 101 -4.50 -15.47 18.44
N SER A 102 -5.63 -15.72 19.10
CA SER A 102 -6.11 -17.08 19.38
C SER A 102 -6.53 -17.79 18.10
N PHE A 103 -7.21 -17.08 17.22
CA PHE A 103 -7.58 -17.56 15.91
C PHE A 103 -6.33 -17.86 15.06
N LEU A 104 -5.39 -16.90 15.00
CA LEU A 104 -4.15 -17.06 14.23
C LEU A 104 -3.33 -18.28 14.66
N SER A 105 -3.29 -18.56 15.96
CA SER A 105 -2.56 -19.72 16.51
C SER A 105 -3.25 -21.05 16.20
N SER A 106 -4.56 -21.05 15.98
CA SER A 106 -5.35 -22.25 15.66
C SER A 106 -5.34 -22.63 14.18
N LEU A 107 -4.78 -21.77 13.32
CA LEU A 107 -4.76 -22.01 11.87
C LEU A 107 -3.88 -23.20 11.51
N PRO A 108 -4.39 -24.14 10.69
CA PRO A 108 -3.68 -25.34 10.30
C PRO A 108 -2.72 -25.11 9.10
N PHE A 109 -2.09 -23.93 9.01
CA PHE A 109 -1.17 -23.60 7.92
C PHE A 109 0.24 -23.43 8.43
N CYS A 110 1.20 -23.88 7.65
CA CYS A 110 2.60 -23.53 7.86
C CYS A 110 2.90 -22.10 7.37
N TYR A 111 2.15 -21.63 6.35
CA TYR A 111 2.32 -20.31 5.76
C TYR A 111 1.00 -19.80 5.17
N ALA A 112 0.75 -18.51 5.29
CA ALA A 112 -0.36 -17.82 4.65
C ALA A 112 0.10 -16.57 3.91
N ALA A 113 -0.15 -16.53 2.60
CA ALA A 113 0.10 -15.37 1.75
C ALA A 113 -1.22 -14.68 1.42
N LEU A 114 -1.38 -13.45 1.90
CA LEU A 114 -2.64 -12.72 1.84
C LEU A 114 -2.51 -11.50 0.93
N GLY A 115 -3.31 -11.46 -0.13
CA GLY A 115 -3.44 -10.32 -1.03
C GLY A 115 -4.40 -9.24 -0.52
N GLY A 116 -4.58 -8.17 -1.30
CA GLY A 116 -5.59 -7.13 -1.07
C GLY A 116 -5.22 -6.04 -0.07
N SER A 117 -4.00 -6.01 0.43
CA SER A 117 -3.47 -4.93 1.28
C SER A 117 -2.54 -4.02 0.48
N GLU A 118 -2.72 -2.70 0.64
CA GLU A 118 -1.81 -1.70 0.08
C GLU A 118 -0.49 -1.58 0.87
N ARG A 119 -0.44 -2.17 2.07
CA ARG A 119 0.73 -2.10 2.96
C ARG A 119 1.22 -3.48 3.32
N ARG A 120 2.53 -3.63 3.32
CA ARG A 120 3.19 -4.83 3.84
C ARG A 120 2.88 -5.00 5.33
N ARG A 121 2.51 -6.21 5.73
CA ARG A 121 2.30 -6.60 7.13
C ARG A 121 2.74 -8.04 7.35
N GLU A 122 3.18 -8.34 8.55
CA GLU A 122 3.54 -9.66 9.02
C GLU A 122 2.80 -9.92 10.34
N MET A 123 2.25 -11.13 10.49
CA MET A 123 1.47 -11.54 11.66
C MET A 123 1.81 -12.98 12.03
N GLY A 124 1.41 -13.42 13.24
CA GLY A 124 1.55 -14.81 13.66
C GLY A 124 2.98 -15.35 13.55
N GLU A 125 3.93 -14.69 14.19
CA GLU A 125 5.36 -15.07 14.15
C GLU A 125 5.91 -15.15 12.72
N ARG A 126 5.44 -14.26 11.85
CA ARG A 126 5.78 -14.15 10.42
C ARG A 126 5.24 -15.27 9.53
N ARG A 127 4.38 -16.14 10.01
CA ARG A 127 3.76 -17.18 9.16
C ARG A 127 2.65 -16.63 8.26
N ILE A 128 2.12 -15.46 8.57
CA ILE A 128 1.04 -14.81 7.84
C ILE A 128 1.56 -13.49 7.29
N VAL A 129 1.56 -13.32 5.99
CA VAL A 129 2.12 -12.12 5.35
C VAL A 129 1.18 -11.49 4.34
N PHE A 130 1.20 -10.18 4.33
CA PHE A 130 0.64 -9.33 3.27
C PHE A 130 1.83 -8.68 2.57
N PRO A 131 2.21 -9.12 1.38
CA PRO A 131 3.37 -8.56 0.68
C PRO A 131 3.13 -7.14 0.14
N ALA A 132 1.87 -6.72 0.01
CA ALA A 132 1.44 -5.60 -0.80
C ALA A 132 1.74 -5.81 -2.30
N SER A 133 1.68 -4.75 -3.11
CA SER A 133 2.08 -4.84 -4.51
C SER A 133 3.62 -4.93 -4.64
N PRO A 134 4.19 -5.69 -5.58
CA PRO A 134 5.63 -5.76 -5.79
C PRO A 134 6.23 -4.44 -6.29
N GLU A 135 5.45 -3.60 -6.96
CA GLU A 135 5.75 -2.22 -7.33
C GLU A 135 4.67 -1.29 -6.77
N PRO A 136 5.00 -0.09 -6.29
CA PRO A 136 3.97 0.86 -5.86
C PRO A 136 3.14 1.34 -7.05
N LEU A 137 1.83 1.25 -6.93
CA LEU A 137 0.87 1.62 -7.98
C LEU A 137 0.46 3.09 -7.89
N SER A 138 0.67 3.72 -6.75
CA SER A 138 0.34 5.12 -6.52
C SER A 138 1.34 5.83 -5.61
N PRO A 139 1.42 7.18 -5.66
CA PRO A 139 2.26 7.95 -4.73
C PRO A 139 1.88 7.81 -3.25
N ARG A 140 0.72 7.24 -2.95
CA ARG A 140 0.25 6.98 -1.57
C ARG A 140 0.85 5.72 -0.97
N GLU A 141 1.32 4.81 -1.81
CA GLU A 141 1.97 3.58 -1.42
C GLU A 141 3.45 3.84 -1.16
N SER A 142 3.75 4.28 0.04
CA SER A 142 5.12 4.57 0.48
C SER A 142 5.76 3.36 1.15
N GLY A 143 7.08 3.33 1.18
CA GLY A 143 7.85 2.28 1.82
C GLY A 143 8.49 1.30 0.84
N GLU A 144 8.83 0.13 1.34
CA GLU A 144 9.45 -0.92 0.54
C GLU A 144 8.39 -1.82 -0.08
N HIS A 145 8.51 -2.05 -1.38
CA HIS A 145 7.70 -2.96 -2.16
C HIS A 145 8.54 -4.12 -2.67
N GLY A 146 7.95 -5.30 -2.71
CA GLY A 146 8.70 -6.50 -3.05
C GLY A 146 7.90 -7.78 -2.87
N VAL A 147 8.63 -8.85 -2.63
CA VAL A 147 8.08 -10.21 -2.50
C VAL A 147 8.61 -10.89 -1.24
N TYR A 148 7.89 -11.89 -0.76
CA TYR A 148 8.41 -12.81 0.25
C TYR A 148 8.99 -14.05 -0.42
N LEU A 149 10.16 -14.44 0.05
CA LEU A 149 10.80 -15.73 -0.29
C LEU A 149 10.82 -16.59 0.96
N GLY A 150 10.19 -17.75 0.87
CA GLY A 150 10.16 -18.76 1.93
C GLY A 150 10.84 -20.05 1.54
N GLU A 151 11.34 -20.78 2.52
CA GLU A 151 11.87 -22.13 2.38
C GLU A 151 11.06 -23.07 3.28
N LEU A 152 10.52 -24.14 2.72
CA LEU A 152 9.82 -25.18 3.45
C LEU A 152 10.73 -26.41 3.58
N ASP A 153 10.67 -27.07 4.72
CA ASP A 153 11.28 -28.39 4.90
C ASP A 153 10.45 -29.43 4.14
N PRO A 154 11.02 -30.13 3.16
CA PRO A 154 10.26 -31.10 2.37
C PRO A 154 9.85 -32.35 3.16
N GLY A 155 10.47 -32.63 4.30
CA GLY A 155 10.15 -33.79 5.15
C GLY A 155 9.05 -33.50 6.15
N THR A 156 9.09 -32.31 6.82
CA THR A 156 8.11 -31.91 7.84
C THR A 156 7.07 -30.94 7.30
N GLY A 157 7.40 -30.21 6.24
CA GLY A 157 6.59 -29.14 5.67
C GLY A 157 6.57 -27.85 6.47
N ASP A 158 7.44 -27.74 7.43
CA ASP A 158 7.54 -26.53 8.24
C ASP A 158 8.20 -25.39 7.47
N LEU A 159 7.75 -24.17 7.77
CA LEU A 159 8.38 -22.95 7.23
C LEU A 159 9.73 -22.73 7.95
N MET A 160 10.82 -23.02 7.25
CA MET A 160 12.18 -22.89 7.78
C MET A 160 12.67 -21.46 7.81
N LYS A 161 12.42 -20.74 6.74
CA LYS A 161 12.84 -19.35 6.58
C LYS A 161 11.81 -18.56 5.82
N LEU A 162 11.65 -17.30 6.22
CA LEU A 162 10.87 -16.33 5.48
C LEU A 162 11.61 -14.98 5.46
N ARG A 163 11.83 -14.42 4.29
CA ARG A 163 12.47 -13.12 4.15
C ARG A 163 11.76 -12.28 3.12
N PHE A 164 11.67 -10.99 3.40
CA PHE A 164 11.20 -10.02 2.43
C PHE A 164 12.36 -9.59 1.51
N LEU A 165 12.10 -9.56 0.22
CA LEU A 165 13.03 -9.08 -0.80
C LEU A 165 12.46 -7.80 -1.42
N PRO A 166 13.05 -6.64 -1.17
CA PRO A 166 12.65 -5.41 -1.83
C PRO A 166 13.14 -5.45 -3.29
N ILE A 167 12.22 -5.56 -4.22
CA ILE A 167 12.51 -5.66 -5.67
C ILE A 167 11.98 -4.46 -6.47
N ALA A 168 11.18 -3.61 -5.85
CA ALA A 168 10.60 -2.46 -6.53
C ALA A 168 11.67 -1.50 -7.07
N ARG A 169 11.50 -1.09 -8.32
CA ARG A 169 12.35 -0.07 -8.95
C ARG A 169 11.95 1.33 -8.51
N ARG A 170 10.64 1.56 -8.34
CA ARG A 170 10.11 2.84 -7.86
C ARG A 170 9.96 2.83 -6.35
N ARG A 171 10.28 3.95 -5.72
CA ARG A 171 10.03 4.13 -4.31
C ARG A 171 9.54 5.56 -4.06
N TYR A 172 8.32 5.67 -3.54
CA TYR A 172 7.74 6.94 -3.14
C TYR A 172 8.16 7.28 -1.71
N VAL A 173 8.66 8.50 -1.54
CA VAL A 173 9.10 9.02 -0.24
C VAL A 173 8.21 10.22 0.14
N PRO A 174 7.39 10.08 1.19
CA PRO A 174 6.62 11.21 1.69
C PRO A 174 7.54 12.12 2.50
N LEU A 175 7.58 13.40 2.14
CA LEU A 175 8.23 14.46 2.89
C LEU A 175 7.18 15.43 3.40
N GLN A 176 7.14 15.63 4.69
CA GLN A 176 6.31 16.65 5.32
C GLN A 176 7.19 17.70 5.98
N VAL A 177 6.92 18.96 5.70
CA VAL A 177 7.58 20.09 6.32
C VAL A 177 6.58 21.04 6.93
N THR A 178 6.94 21.63 8.06
CA THR A 178 6.11 22.63 8.73
C THR A 178 6.76 23.99 8.58
N VAL A 179 5.99 24.94 8.06
CA VAL A 179 6.41 26.33 7.89
C VAL A 179 5.78 27.22 8.96
N ASN A 180 6.41 28.36 9.22
CA ASN A 180 5.91 29.40 10.09
C ASN A 180 6.16 30.79 9.46
N GLN A 181 5.74 31.87 10.12
CA GLN A 181 5.91 33.24 9.61
C GLN A 181 7.35 33.65 9.35
N ARG A 182 8.36 32.96 9.94
CA ARG A 182 9.79 33.25 9.74
C ARG A 182 10.41 32.39 8.63
N THR A 183 9.69 31.39 8.13
CA THR A 183 10.21 30.51 7.08
C THR A 183 10.34 31.29 5.77
N ARG A 184 11.57 31.37 5.27
CA ARG A 184 11.86 31.94 3.95
C ARG A 184 11.91 30.83 2.91
N GLU A 185 11.58 31.17 1.66
CA GLU A 185 11.55 30.21 0.56
C GLU A 185 12.92 29.51 0.37
N GLU A 186 14.01 30.27 0.41
CA GLU A 186 15.34 29.71 0.23
C GLU A 186 15.71 28.69 1.33
N ALA A 187 15.28 28.94 2.57
CA ALA A 187 15.51 28.02 3.68
C ALA A 187 14.67 26.74 3.53
N LEU A 188 13.44 26.86 3.04
CA LEU A 188 12.56 25.73 2.74
C LEU A 188 13.11 24.89 1.59
N LEU A 189 13.55 25.52 0.51
CA LEU A 189 14.17 24.86 -0.64
C LEU A 189 15.43 24.09 -0.23
N ARG A 190 16.29 24.71 0.60
CA ARG A 190 17.49 24.07 1.10
C ARG A 190 17.17 22.85 1.96
N LEU A 191 16.27 22.99 2.92
CA LEU A 191 15.84 21.88 3.79
C LEU A 191 15.26 20.71 2.99
N LEU A 192 14.42 20.99 2.00
CA LEU A 192 13.86 19.95 1.13
C LEU A 192 14.95 19.30 0.28
N SER A 193 15.85 20.08 -0.34
CA SER A 193 16.98 19.55 -1.10
C SER A 193 17.84 18.61 -0.27
N GLU A 194 18.23 19.02 0.94
CA GLU A 194 19.07 18.21 1.85
C GLU A 194 18.39 16.88 2.15
N ARG A 195 17.11 16.89 2.54
CA ARG A 195 16.34 15.66 2.80
C ARG A 195 16.17 14.77 1.58
N MET A 196 15.97 15.36 0.41
CA MET A 196 15.82 14.59 -0.84
C MET A 196 17.17 13.99 -1.26
N GLU A 197 18.28 14.66 -1.04
CA GLU A 197 19.62 14.11 -1.26
C GLU A 197 19.95 12.96 -0.31
N GLU A 198 19.57 13.05 0.96
CA GLU A 198 19.72 11.97 1.96
C GLU A 198 18.94 10.70 1.57
N HIS A 199 17.74 10.84 1.01
CA HIS A 199 16.92 9.72 0.58
C HIS A 199 17.32 9.15 -0.79
N GLY A 200 18.01 9.93 -1.63
CA GLY A 200 18.49 9.54 -2.96
C GLY A 200 17.71 10.19 -4.10
N LYS A 201 18.44 10.61 -5.13
CA LYS A 201 17.90 11.34 -6.28
C LYS A 201 17.01 10.48 -7.19
N GLU A 202 17.13 9.16 -7.10
CA GLU A 202 16.33 8.20 -7.86
C GLU A 202 14.94 7.94 -7.24
N ARG A 203 14.68 8.49 -6.04
CA ARG A 203 13.39 8.36 -5.37
C ARG A 203 12.39 9.35 -5.94
N ILE A 204 11.11 8.98 -5.85
CA ILE A 204 10.00 9.83 -6.29
C ILE A 204 9.39 10.47 -5.05
N TYR A 205 9.33 11.78 -4.99
CA TYR A 205 8.95 12.50 -3.79
C TYR A 205 7.49 12.94 -3.83
N ARG A 206 6.86 12.87 -2.66
CA ARG A 206 5.55 13.45 -2.38
C ARG A 206 5.72 14.46 -1.25
N ILE A 207 5.62 15.74 -1.58
CA ILE A 207 5.92 16.83 -0.66
C ILE A 207 4.62 17.44 -0.14
N ARG A 208 4.53 17.61 1.18
CA ARG A 208 3.42 18.28 1.84
C ARG A 208 3.96 19.38 2.75
N ILE A 209 3.53 20.62 2.49
CA ILE A 209 3.86 21.77 3.30
C ILE A 209 2.67 22.08 4.20
N ARG A 210 2.90 22.23 5.50
CA ARG A 210 1.88 22.56 6.50
C ARG A 210 2.34 23.70 7.38
N GLY A 211 1.44 24.25 8.18
CA GLY A 211 1.71 25.28 9.15
C GLY A 211 1.14 26.64 8.78
N LYS A 212 1.67 27.70 9.40
CA LYS A 212 1.17 29.05 9.25
C LYS A 212 2.23 29.95 8.64
N ARG A 213 2.01 30.44 7.44
CA ARG A 213 2.91 31.36 6.72
C ARG A 213 2.48 32.82 6.84
N ARG A 214 3.32 33.74 6.43
CA ARG A 214 2.88 35.13 6.26
C ARG A 214 1.78 35.22 5.21
N PRO A 215 0.79 36.11 5.39
CA PRO A 215 -0.32 36.25 4.45
C PRO A 215 0.10 36.46 3.00
N GLU A 216 1.12 37.31 2.78
CA GLU A 216 1.62 37.69 1.45
C GLU A 216 2.58 36.68 0.84
N GLN A 217 2.97 35.66 1.60
CA GLN A 217 3.99 34.69 1.19
C GLN A 217 3.36 33.53 0.45
N SER A 218 3.96 33.13 -0.65
CA SER A 218 3.77 31.85 -1.35
C SER A 218 5.13 31.19 -1.52
N PHE A 219 5.13 29.86 -1.68
CA PHE A 219 6.36 29.10 -1.91
C PHE A 219 6.36 28.55 -3.32
N SER A 220 7.34 28.96 -4.15
CA SER A 220 7.59 28.32 -5.44
C SER A 220 8.65 27.23 -5.26
N LEU A 221 8.29 25.99 -5.60
CA LEU A 221 9.17 24.85 -5.50
C LEU A 221 9.59 24.30 -6.88
N ASP A 222 9.47 25.11 -7.92
CA ASP A 222 9.74 24.70 -9.30
C ASP A 222 11.21 24.27 -9.48
N SER A 223 12.14 24.96 -8.83
CA SER A 223 13.56 24.59 -8.85
C SER A 223 13.86 23.20 -8.28
N LEU A 224 13.03 22.68 -7.39
CA LEU A 224 13.15 21.29 -6.90
C LEU A 224 12.71 20.29 -7.95
N ARG A 225 11.71 20.61 -8.75
CA ARG A 225 11.21 19.72 -9.82
C ARG A 225 12.23 19.50 -10.93
N GLU A 226 13.12 20.46 -11.15
CA GLU A 226 14.23 20.33 -12.11
C GLU A 226 15.32 19.35 -11.63
N ARG A 227 15.45 19.18 -10.32
CA ARG A 227 16.53 18.40 -9.71
C ARG A 227 16.08 17.02 -9.20
N PHE A 228 14.81 16.88 -8.86
CA PHE A 228 14.28 15.68 -8.22
C PHE A 228 12.95 15.24 -8.84
N PRO A 229 12.68 13.93 -8.93
CA PRO A 229 11.38 13.41 -9.36
C PRO A 229 10.32 13.69 -8.27
N ILE A 230 9.43 14.65 -8.52
CA ILE A 230 8.34 14.99 -7.60
C ILE A 230 7.01 14.60 -8.24
N ALA A 231 6.34 13.58 -7.67
CA ALA A 231 5.04 13.13 -8.12
C ALA A 231 3.90 14.02 -7.64
N GLU A 232 4.01 14.55 -6.42
CA GLU A 232 2.97 15.36 -5.82
C GLU A 232 3.59 16.45 -4.92
N LEU A 233 3.08 17.66 -5.06
CA LEU A 233 3.43 18.79 -4.22
C LEU A 233 2.14 19.45 -3.75
N LEU A 234 1.91 19.40 -2.44
CA LEU A 234 0.73 19.96 -1.79
C LEU A 234 1.15 21.05 -0.79
N ASP A 235 0.81 22.29 -1.09
CA ASP A 235 0.91 23.37 -0.09
C ASP A 235 -0.43 23.49 0.65
N GLU A 236 -0.44 22.94 1.86
CA GLU A 236 -1.55 22.99 2.83
C GLU A 236 -1.27 24.07 3.91
N SER A 237 -0.26 24.91 3.73
CA SER A 237 0.02 25.99 4.67
C SER A 237 -1.07 27.05 4.62
N LYS A 238 -1.40 27.60 5.79
CA LYS A 238 -2.43 28.65 5.91
C LYS A 238 -1.78 30.00 6.17
N PRO A 239 -2.32 31.10 5.63
CA PRO A 239 -1.88 32.43 6.01
C PRO A 239 -2.22 32.66 7.49
N ASP A 240 -1.27 33.22 8.22
CA ASP A 240 -1.42 33.54 9.66
C ASP A 240 -1.69 35.04 9.80
N TYR A 241 -2.96 35.38 9.77
CA TYR A 241 -3.42 36.76 9.93
C TYR A 241 -3.44 37.15 11.41
N ASP A 242 -2.95 38.35 11.72
CA ASP A 242 -3.25 39.00 13.01
C ASP A 242 -4.69 39.50 13.00
N LEU A 243 -5.62 38.63 13.40
CA LEU A 243 -7.05 38.96 13.44
C LEU A 243 -7.35 40.12 14.38
N GLY A 244 -6.55 40.34 15.43
CA GLY A 244 -6.69 41.46 16.33
C GLY A 244 -6.30 42.80 15.67
N ALA A 245 -5.22 42.79 14.88
CA ALA A 245 -4.84 43.99 14.09
C ALA A 245 -5.88 44.28 13.01
N LEU A 246 -6.33 43.26 12.28
CA LEU A 246 -7.38 43.41 11.26
C LEU A 246 -8.70 43.92 11.84
N CYS A 247 -9.11 43.47 13.04
CA CYS A 247 -10.29 43.98 13.72
C CYS A 247 -10.18 45.47 14.07
N ARG A 248 -8.98 45.95 14.42
CA ARG A 248 -8.75 47.37 14.72
C ARG A 248 -8.78 48.23 13.43
N GLU A 249 -8.12 47.76 12.40
CA GLU A 249 -8.07 48.45 11.10
C GLU A 249 -9.47 48.56 10.45
N HIS A 250 -10.24 47.48 10.53
CA HIS A 250 -11.59 47.39 9.96
C HIS A 250 -12.70 47.58 11.02
N SER A 251 -12.48 48.44 12.01
CA SER A 251 -13.38 48.56 13.17
C SER A 251 -14.82 48.92 12.84
N SER A 252 -15.04 49.64 11.73
CA SER A 252 -16.34 50.19 11.33
C SER A 252 -16.90 49.64 10.02
N ASP A 253 -16.31 48.65 9.44
CA ASP A 253 -16.77 48.06 8.19
C ASP A 253 -17.22 46.58 8.33
N LEU A 254 -17.71 46.01 7.23
CA LEU A 254 -18.22 44.62 7.18
C LEU A 254 -17.16 43.59 7.48
N ILE A 255 -15.90 43.84 7.11
CA ILE A 255 -14.77 42.94 7.35
C ILE A 255 -14.52 42.76 8.85
N GLY A 256 -14.45 43.88 9.58
CA GLY A 256 -14.29 43.84 11.02
C GLY A 256 -15.47 43.21 11.76
N PHE A 257 -16.70 43.42 11.26
CA PHE A 257 -17.86 42.71 11.80
C PHE A 257 -17.74 41.20 11.63
N TYR A 258 -17.38 40.74 10.42
CA TYR A 258 -17.21 39.31 10.12
C TYR A 258 -16.10 38.67 10.98
N ILE A 259 -14.96 39.34 11.11
CA ILE A 259 -13.85 38.82 11.92
C ILE A 259 -14.26 38.71 13.41
N ARG A 260 -14.98 39.68 13.94
CA ARG A 260 -15.47 39.62 15.33
C ARG A 260 -16.45 38.48 15.56
N SER A 261 -17.37 38.23 14.63
CA SER A 261 -18.28 37.08 14.71
C SER A 261 -17.53 35.76 14.73
N PHE A 262 -16.56 35.59 13.84
CA PHE A 262 -15.71 34.40 13.78
C PHE A 262 -14.92 34.17 15.07
N LEU A 263 -14.35 35.23 15.66
CA LEU A 263 -13.62 35.13 16.92
C LEU A 263 -14.51 34.82 18.14
N MET A 264 -15.83 35.14 18.08
CA MET A 264 -16.77 34.74 19.11
C MET A 264 -17.13 33.26 19.02
N GLU A 265 -17.41 32.75 17.82
CA GLU A 265 -17.70 31.32 17.59
C GLU A 265 -16.51 30.40 18.01
N ASP A 266 -15.26 30.76 17.66
CA ASP A 266 -14.06 30.01 18.04
C ASP A 266 -13.82 29.97 19.57
N LYS A 267 -14.35 30.95 20.30
CA LYS A 267 -14.30 30.95 21.77
C LYS A 267 -15.35 30.05 22.42
N GLU A 268 -16.52 29.94 21.82
CA GLU A 268 -17.60 29.09 22.30
C GLU A 268 -17.25 27.61 22.07
N GLU A 269 -16.73 27.26 20.88
CA GLU A 269 -16.26 25.88 20.61
C GLU A 269 -15.07 25.41 21.48
N ARG A 270 -14.25 26.33 22.02
CA ARG A 270 -13.13 25.99 22.92
C ARG A 270 -13.54 25.93 24.39
N SER A 271 -14.75 26.30 24.72
CA SER A 271 -15.27 26.30 26.09
C SER A 271 -16.23 25.14 26.38
N GLU A 272 -16.58 24.36 25.38
CA GLU A 272 -17.24 23.05 25.48
C GLU A 272 -16.18 21.90 25.43
#